data_1ba845198432a149db247a2c39de18a6
#
_entry.id   1ba845198432a149db247a2c39de18a6
#
_cell.length_a   1.000
_cell.length_b   1.000
_cell.length_c   1.000
_cell.angle_alpha   90.00
_cell.angle_beta   90.00
_cell.angle_gamma   90.00
#
_symmetry.space_group_name_H-M   'P 1'
#
loop_
_entity.id
_entity.type
_entity.pdbx_description
1 polymer ?
#
loop_
_entity_poly.entity_id
_entity_poly.type
_entity_poly.pdbx_seq_one_letter_code
_entity_poly.pdbx_strand_id
1 'polypeptide(L)'
;MENNGVRKNARVNRYSRQDVLRILRISSRQLSSWERAGLIVAASDYGFRDLVQLRKLSELRAQRISASSISASVRAMKAVSGIPNPLLEASVALHGPRLVFRHSGATMDPIAGQFEFDFEGGGARLEIVDDGAVSETQRQNKINVLFFEGVRCEEQGKVAEAAALYEETLSLGEHAPAAINLGTILYNQRQFERAEQFYRRATIANPEYALAFFDLGNALDELQRLPEAVEAYKAAIRLSPGYADAHYNLALAWERSNERRRALRHWLSYVKLDPVGPWSNHARLQVRKILDREELAIVWRRPRIGLTPK
;
A
#
# COMPACT_ATOMS: atom_id res chain seq x y z
N MET A 1 14.62 -34.95 21.27
CA MET A 1 15.10 -34.02 20.24
C MET A 1 13.90 -33.62 19.40
N GLU A 2 13.13 -32.68 19.88
CA GLU A 2 11.88 -32.23 19.25
C GLU A 2 12.17 -31.00 18.42
N ASN A 3 11.87 -31.16 17.16
CA ASN A 3 12.11 -30.18 16.11
C ASN A 3 10.94 -29.17 16.12
N ASN A 4 11.11 -28.03 16.81
CA ASN A 4 10.14 -26.95 16.84
C ASN A 4 10.23 -26.17 15.53
N GLY A 5 9.51 -26.69 14.52
CA GLY A 5 9.27 -25.99 13.26
C GLY A 5 8.46 -24.74 13.50
N VAL A 6 9.11 -23.59 13.48
CA VAL A 6 8.46 -22.27 13.42
C VAL A 6 7.70 -22.18 12.10
N ARG A 7 6.38 -22.41 12.17
CA ARG A 7 5.46 -22.08 11.08
C ARG A 7 5.45 -20.56 10.92
N LYS A 8 6.28 -20.04 10.02
CA LYS A 8 6.09 -18.70 9.49
C LYS A 8 4.79 -18.70 8.66
N ASN A 9 3.70 -18.29 9.29
CA ASN A 9 2.48 -17.93 8.55
C ASN A 9 2.83 -16.78 7.61
N ALA A 10 2.78 -17.03 6.30
CA ALA A 10 2.65 -15.99 5.29
C ALA A 10 1.36 -15.22 5.62
N ARG A 11 1.47 -14.08 6.29
CA ARG A 11 0.36 -13.15 6.44
C ARG A 11 0.15 -12.52 5.07
N VAL A 12 -0.82 -13.03 4.32
CA VAL A 12 -1.52 -12.22 3.30
C VAL A 12 -1.75 -10.85 3.94
N ASN A 13 -1.38 -9.76 3.27
CA ASN A 13 -1.53 -8.39 3.76
C ASN A 13 -3.01 -8.13 4.05
N ARG A 14 -3.45 -8.50 5.25
CA ARG A 14 -4.78 -8.21 5.76
C ARG A 14 -4.67 -7.07 6.75
N TYR A 15 -5.53 -6.09 6.56
CA TYR A 15 -5.59 -4.87 7.34
C TYR A 15 -6.80 -4.95 8.26
N SER A 16 -6.59 -4.78 9.54
CA SER A 16 -7.71 -4.70 10.49
C SER A 16 -8.59 -3.49 10.18
N ARG A 17 -9.83 -3.52 10.67
CA ARG A 17 -10.73 -2.38 10.54
C ARG A 17 -10.10 -1.07 11.04
N GLN A 18 -9.31 -1.11 12.12
CA GLN A 18 -8.61 0.05 12.66
C GLN A 18 -7.50 0.55 11.74
N ASP A 19 -6.76 -0.36 11.10
CA ASP A 19 -5.73 0.00 10.13
C ASP A 19 -6.33 0.71 8.93
N VAL A 20 -7.43 0.18 8.38
CA VAL A 20 -8.17 0.82 7.28
C VAL A 20 -8.57 2.25 7.62
N LEU A 21 -9.16 2.47 8.80
CA LEU A 21 -9.57 3.80 9.23
C LEU A 21 -8.39 4.77 9.34
N ARG A 22 -7.25 4.28 9.84
CA ARG A 22 -6.01 5.04 9.99
C ARG A 22 -5.35 5.35 8.65
N ILE A 23 -5.18 4.34 7.80
CA ILE A 23 -4.50 4.46 6.50
C ILE A 23 -5.26 5.40 5.57
N LEU A 24 -6.58 5.22 5.47
CA LEU A 24 -7.41 5.99 4.54
C LEU A 24 -7.96 7.28 5.17
N ARG A 25 -7.67 7.55 6.43
CA ARG A 25 -8.16 8.72 7.20
C ARG A 25 -9.68 8.88 7.12
N ILE A 26 -10.41 7.77 7.16
CA ILE A 26 -11.87 7.74 7.13
C ILE A 26 -12.44 7.44 8.52
N SER A 27 -13.66 7.90 8.77
CA SER A 27 -14.35 7.61 10.03
C SER A 27 -15.01 6.22 10.01
N SER A 28 -15.16 5.62 11.18
CA SER A 28 -15.90 4.36 11.32
C SER A 28 -17.33 4.46 10.76
N ARG A 29 -17.96 5.64 10.90
CA ARG A 29 -19.30 5.92 10.35
C ARG A 29 -19.31 5.88 8.82
N GLN A 30 -18.27 6.37 8.16
CA GLN A 30 -18.13 6.31 6.70
C GLN A 30 -17.98 4.87 6.23
N LEU A 31 -17.07 4.09 6.83
CA LEU A 31 -16.86 2.69 6.49
C LEU A 31 -18.17 1.89 6.66
N SER A 32 -18.84 2.02 7.80
CA SER A 32 -20.13 1.36 8.03
C SER A 32 -21.25 1.80 7.06
N SER A 33 -21.18 3.03 6.53
CA SER A 33 -22.11 3.49 5.50
C SER A 33 -21.88 2.76 4.18
N TRP A 34 -20.63 2.52 3.78
CA TRP A 34 -20.29 1.80 2.55
C TRP A 34 -20.58 0.30 2.65
N GLU A 35 -20.34 -0.30 3.83
CA GLU A 35 -20.73 -1.69 4.12
C GLU A 35 -22.24 -1.88 3.99
N ARG A 36 -23.04 -1.01 4.61
CA ARG A 36 -24.51 -1.05 4.51
C ARG A 36 -25.02 -0.79 3.09
N ALA A 37 -24.32 0.03 2.31
CA ALA A 37 -24.66 0.28 0.90
C ALA A 37 -24.24 -0.87 -0.03
N GLY A 38 -23.61 -1.93 0.47
CA GLY A 38 -23.12 -3.07 -0.32
C GLY A 38 -21.97 -2.72 -1.26
N LEU A 39 -21.25 -1.63 -0.97
CA LEU A 39 -20.10 -1.18 -1.76
C LEU A 39 -18.82 -1.90 -1.36
N ILE A 40 -18.76 -2.44 -0.16
CA ILE A 40 -17.69 -3.28 0.36
C ILE A 40 -18.30 -4.33 1.28
N VAL A 41 -17.69 -5.50 1.35
CA VAL A 41 -18.15 -6.56 2.27
C VAL A 41 -17.67 -6.23 3.68
N ALA A 42 -18.58 -6.26 4.65
CA ALA A 42 -18.22 -6.07 6.05
C ALA A 42 -17.37 -7.25 6.53
N ALA A 43 -16.18 -6.98 7.01
CA ALA A 43 -15.23 -7.98 7.46
C ALA A 43 -14.46 -7.51 8.71
N SER A 44 -13.85 -8.45 9.44
CA SER A 44 -12.89 -8.13 10.50
C SER A 44 -11.58 -7.60 9.93
N ASP A 45 -11.19 -8.14 8.77
CA ASP A 45 -9.95 -7.82 8.07
C ASP A 45 -10.23 -7.60 6.58
N TYR A 46 -9.52 -6.63 6.01
CA TYR A 46 -9.64 -6.20 4.62
C TYR A 46 -8.36 -6.55 3.85
N GLY A 47 -8.51 -7.04 2.63
CA GLY A 47 -7.39 -7.26 1.71
C GLY A 47 -6.95 -5.96 1.01
N PHE A 48 -5.88 -6.05 0.23
CA PHE A 48 -5.38 -4.91 -0.54
C PHE A 48 -6.42 -4.38 -1.55
N ARG A 49 -7.16 -5.28 -2.22
CA ARG A 49 -8.25 -4.88 -3.15
C ARG A 49 -9.32 -4.04 -2.45
N ASP A 50 -9.66 -4.42 -1.23
CA ASP A 50 -10.64 -3.67 -0.43
C ASP A 50 -10.12 -2.27 -0.09
N LEU A 51 -8.81 -2.13 0.20
CA LEU A 51 -8.19 -0.82 0.42
C LEU A 51 -8.25 0.07 -0.82
N VAL A 52 -7.95 -0.48 -2.01
CA VAL A 52 -8.04 0.28 -3.27
C VAL A 52 -9.48 0.73 -3.52
N GLN A 53 -10.44 -0.15 -3.31
CA GLN A 53 -11.87 0.17 -3.46
C GLN A 53 -12.32 1.22 -2.45
N LEU A 54 -11.91 1.09 -1.20
CA LEU A 54 -12.22 2.04 -0.14
C LEU A 54 -11.59 3.42 -0.39
N ARG A 55 -10.37 3.46 -0.94
CA ARG A 55 -9.73 4.70 -1.37
C ARG A 55 -10.55 5.39 -2.45
N LYS A 56 -10.98 4.65 -3.48
CA LYS A 56 -11.84 5.18 -4.54
C LYS A 56 -13.17 5.70 -4.00
N LEU A 57 -13.79 4.98 -3.06
CA LEU A 57 -15.00 5.44 -2.38
C LEU A 57 -14.78 6.72 -1.56
N SER A 58 -13.60 6.86 -0.94
CA SER A 58 -13.22 8.07 -0.22
C SER A 58 -13.07 9.27 -1.17
N GLU A 59 -12.45 9.08 -2.33
CA GLU A 59 -12.31 10.11 -3.37
C GLU A 59 -13.68 10.57 -3.89
N LEU A 60 -14.58 9.63 -4.22
CA LEU A 60 -15.94 9.94 -4.65
C LEU A 60 -16.75 10.67 -3.56
N ARG A 61 -16.55 10.31 -2.31
CA ARG A 61 -17.19 10.98 -1.18
C ARG A 61 -16.68 12.41 -0.98
N ALA A 62 -15.39 12.65 -1.19
CA ALA A 62 -14.81 13.99 -1.17
C ALA A 62 -15.46 14.92 -2.21
N GLN A 63 -15.92 14.36 -3.33
CA GLN A 63 -16.69 15.02 -4.38
C GLN A 63 -18.19 15.12 -4.05
N ARG A 64 -18.60 14.89 -2.79
CA ARG A 64 -19.95 15.01 -2.24
C ARG A 64 -20.99 14.01 -2.78
N ILE A 65 -20.56 12.91 -3.39
CA ILE A 65 -21.48 11.87 -3.85
C ILE A 65 -21.92 10.99 -2.67
N SER A 66 -23.22 10.68 -2.60
CA SER A 66 -23.77 9.84 -1.54
C SER A 66 -23.42 8.36 -1.75
N ALA A 67 -23.29 7.59 -0.66
CA ALA A 67 -23.07 6.14 -0.75
C ALA A 67 -24.22 5.42 -1.50
N SER A 68 -25.45 5.90 -1.38
CA SER A 68 -26.60 5.37 -2.10
C SER A 68 -26.51 5.61 -3.61
N SER A 69 -26.08 6.82 -4.04
CA SER A 69 -25.87 7.11 -5.47
C SER A 69 -24.76 6.25 -6.06
N ILE A 70 -23.63 6.12 -5.35
CA ILE A 70 -22.54 5.24 -5.79
C ILE A 70 -23.02 3.78 -5.90
N SER A 71 -23.77 3.28 -4.91
CA SER A 71 -24.30 1.92 -4.92
C SER A 71 -25.30 1.69 -6.08
N ALA A 72 -26.16 2.65 -6.37
CA ALA A 72 -27.09 2.58 -7.49
C ALA A 72 -26.35 2.49 -8.83
N SER A 73 -25.36 3.38 -9.06
CA SER A 73 -24.56 3.40 -10.29
C SER A 73 -23.71 2.12 -10.45
N VAL A 74 -23.12 1.63 -9.38
CA VAL A 74 -22.34 0.38 -9.41
C VAL A 74 -23.23 -0.83 -9.74
N ARG A 75 -24.42 -0.93 -9.16
CA ARG A 75 -25.38 -2.00 -9.47
C ARG A 75 -25.86 -1.94 -10.91
N ALA A 76 -26.19 -0.75 -11.39
CA ALA A 76 -26.60 -0.55 -12.77
C ALA A 76 -25.46 -0.94 -13.74
N MET A 77 -24.22 -0.53 -13.48
CA MET A 77 -23.07 -0.88 -14.31
C MET A 77 -22.80 -2.40 -14.31
N LYS A 78 -22.92 -3.08 -13.17
CA LYS A 78 -22.84 -4.55 -13.10
C LYS A 78 -23.89 -5.24 -13.97
N ALA A 79 -25.12 -4.73 -13.95
CA ALA A 79 -26.21 -5.32 -14.72
C ALA A 79 -26.00 -5.17 -16.23
N VAL A 80 -25.43 -4.05 -16.67
CA VAL A 80 -25.25 -3.75 -18.10
C VAL A 80 -23.96 -4.37 -18.66
N SER A 81 -22.85 -4.28 -17.92
CA SER A 81 -21.52 -4.69 -18.41
C SER A 81 -21.10 -6.09 -18.00
N GLY A 82 -21.76 -6.70 -17.02
CA GLY A 82 -21.34 -7.97 -16.43
C GLY A 82 -20.05 -7.87 -15.59
N ILE A 83 -19.47 -6.66 -15.42
CA ILE A 83 -18.23 -6.45 -14.68
C ILE A 83 -18.46 -6.72 -13.19
N PRO A 84 -17.70 -7.64 -12.54
CA PRO A 84 -17.92 -7.98 -11.13
C PRO A 84 -17.71 -6.80 -10.19
N ASN A 85 -16.70 -5.95 -10.46
CA ASN A 85 -16.40 -4.77 -9.63
C ASN A 85 -16.11 -3.52 -10.47
N PRO A 86 -17.16 -2.78 -10.90
CA PRO A 86 -17.00 -1.61 -11.76
C PRO A 86 -16.12 -0.49 -11.17
N LEU A 87 -16.02 -0.38 -9.85
CA LEU A 87 -15.16 0.64 -9.21
C LEU A 87 -13.67 0.36 -9.36
N LEU A 88 -13.29 -0.91 -9.56
CA LEU A 88 -11.89 -1.31 -9.75
C LEU A 88 -11.54 -1.53 -11.21
N GLU A 89 -12.51 -2.01 -12.01
CA GLU A 89 -12.28 -2.52 -13.36
C GLU A 89 -12.64 -1.52 -14.46
N ALA A 90 -13.34 -0.42 -14.11
CA ALA A 90 -13.65 0.67 -15.02
C ALA A 90 -13.14 2.01 -14.50
N SER A 91 -12.76 2.91 -15.41
CA SER A 91 -12.48 4.29 -15.02
C SER A 91 -13.78 4.97 -14.62
N VAL A 92 -13.78 5.62 -13.47
CA VAL A 92 -14.95 6.29 -12.91
C VAL A 92 -14.72 7.79 -13.00
N ALA A 93 -15.67 8.50 -13.61
CA ALA A 93 -15.68 9.94 -13.74
C ALA A 93 -17.00 10.55 -13.25
N LEU A 94 -17.06 11.86 -13.12
CA LEU A 94 -18.27 12.60 -12.82
C LEU A 94 -18.68 13.41 -14.01
N HIS A 95 -19.95 13.33 -14.37
CA HIS A 95 -20.59 14.27 -15.26
C HIS A 95 -21.69 15.00 -14.48
N GLY A 96 -21.38 16.21 -14.02
CA GLY A 96 -22.22 16.92 -13.04
C GLY A 96 -22.36 16.10 -11.74
N PRO A 97 -23.61 15.84 -11.26
CA PRO A 97 -23.83 15.05 -10.05
C PRO A 97 -23.88 13.53 -10.32
N ARG A 98 -23.67 13.08 -11.56
CA ARG A 98 -23.81 11.68 -11.98
C ARG A 98 -22.48 10.97 -12.06
N LEU A 99 -22.49 9.70 -11.68
CA LEU A 99 -21.33 8.82 -11.81
C LEU A 99 -21.40 8.13 -13.16
N VAL A 100 -20.41 8.37 -14.01
CA VAL A 100 -20.25 7.73 -15.31
C VAL A 100 -19.05 6.80 -15.29
N PHE A 101 -19.11 5.74 -16.08
CA PHE A 101 -18.06 4.76 -16.18
C PHE A 101 -17.50 4.73 -17.59
N ARG A 102 -16.16 4.81 -17.70
CA ARG A 102 -15.48 4.60 -18.97
C ARG A 102 -14.97 3.18 -19.02
N HIS A 103 -15.50 2.44 -20.00
CA HIS A 103 -15.09 1.05 -20.24
C HIS A 103 -15.02 0.81 -21.74
N SER A 104 -13.95 0.13 -22.20
CA SER A 104 -13.73 -0.19 -23.62
C SER A 104 -13.82 1.03 -24.55
N GLY A 105 -13.33 2.20 -24.10
CA GLY A 105 -13.31 3.43 -24.89
C GLY A 105 -14.61 4.24 -24.92
N ALA A 106 -15.69 3.73 -24.35
CA ALA A 106 -16.97 4.43 -24.26
C ALA A 106 -17.24 4.92 -22.83
N THR A 107 -17.83 6.10 -22.71
CA THR A 107 -18.33 6.63 -21.43
C THR A 107 -19.82 6.34 -21.35
N MET A 108 -20.29 5.83 -20.22
CA MET A 108 -21.65 5.39 -20.04
C MET A 108 -22.21 5.88 -18.70
N ASP A 109 -23.40 6.47 -18.73
CA ASP A 109 -24.25 6.64 -17.55
C ASP A 109 -25.05 5.33 -17.35
N PRO A 110 -24.71 4.50 -16.34
CA PRO A 110 -25.35 3.21 -16.18
C PRO A 110 -26.78 3.32 -15.66
N ILE A 111 -27.16 4.45 -15.05
CA ILE A 111 -28.52 4.68 -14.55
C ILE A 111 -29.46 5.09 -15.71
N ALA A 112 -28.97 5.97 -16.58
CA ALA A 112 -29.70 6.37 -17.77
C ALA A 112 -29.68 5.30 -18.88
N GLY A 113 -28.73 4.34 -18.80
CA GLY A 113 -28.53 3.33 -19.85
C GLY A 113 -28.03 3.93 -21.16
N GLN A 114 -27.41 5.11 -21.10
CA GLN A 114 -26.98 5.88 -22.27
C GLN A 114 -25.47 5.96 -22.36
N PHE A 115 -24.96 5.82 -23.57
CA PHE A 115 -23.58 6.18 -23.86
C PHE A 115 -23.51 7.70 -23.97
N GLU A 116 -22.57 8.30 -23.25
CA GLU A 116 -22.26 9.71 -23.37
C GLU A 116 -21.16 9.91 -24.38
N PHE A 117 -21.50 10.65 -25.45
CA PHE A 117 -20.52 11.15 -26.40
C PHE A 117 -20.23 12.60 -26.03
N ASP A 118 -18.95 12.93 -25.80
CA ASP A 118 -18.52 14.29 -25.50
C ASP A 118 -18.52 15.11 -26.81
N PHE A 119 -19.65 15.75 -27.11
CA PHE A 119 -19.80 16.66 -28.27
C PHE A 119 -19.47 18.12 -27.94
N GLU A 120 -19.21 18.47 -26.68
CA GLU A 120 -18.94 19.86 -26.24
C GLU A 120 -17.48 20.29 -26.32
N GLY A 121 -16.57 19.42 -26.70
CA GLY A 121 -15.22 19.79 -27.10
C GLY A 121 -15.24 20.45 -28.47
N GLY A 122 -15.30 21.77 -28.51
CA GLY A 122 -15.46 22.58 -29.71
C GLY A 122 -14.63 22.13 -30.93
N GLY A 123 -15.36 21.92 -32.03
CA GLY A 123 -14.78 21.63 -33.34
C GLY A 123 -14.20 20.26 -33.46
N ALA A 124 -15.04 19.28 -33.77
CA ALA A 124 -14.60 17.96 -34.20
C ALA A 124 -13.81 18.08 -35.52
N ARG A 125 -12.56 18.49 -35.41
CA ARG A 125 -11.51 17.99 -36.28
C ARG A 125 -11.39 16.52 -35.88
N LEU A 126 -11.65 15.63 -36.83
CA LEU A 126 -11.13 14.28 -36.77
C LEU A 126 -9.60 14.41 -36.75
N GLU A 127 -9.05 14.74 -35.57
CA GLU A 127 -7.66 14.46 -35.33
C GLU A 127 -7.59 12.95 -35.31
N ILE A 128 -6.82 12.43 -36.25
CA ILE A 128 -6.26 11.11 -36.16
C ILE A 128 -5.65 11.07 -34.76
N VAL A 129 -6.37 10.46 -33.80
CA VAL A 129 -5.85 10.28 -32.44
C VAL A 129 -4.55 9.54 -32.66
N ASP A 130 -3.45 10.18 -32.30
CA ASP A 130 -2.13 9.59 -32.38
C ASP A 130 -2.23 8.19 -31.80
N ASP A 131 -1.95 7.19 -32.64
CA ASP A 131 -1.98 5.75 -32.27
C ASP A 131 -1.23 5.51 -30.94
N GLY A 132 -0.28 6.38 -30.60
CA GLY A 132 0.48 6.38 -29.35
C GLY A 132 -0.36 6.61 -28.09
N ALA A 133 -1.32 7.54 -28.10
CA ALA A 133 -2.11 7.83 -26.89
C ALA A 133 -3.15 6.74 -26.59
N VAL A 134 -3.77 6.17 -27.62
CA VAL A 134 -4.68 5.02 -27.48
C VAL A 134 -3.89 3.78 -27.05
N SER A 135 -2.73 3.57 -27.63
CA SER A 135 -1.80 2.49 -27.28
C SER A 135 -1.35 2.60 -25.82
N GLU A 136 -1.00 3.79 -25.33
CA GLU A 136 -0.55 3.99 -23.94
C GLU A 136 -1.68 3.76 -22.94
N THR A 137 -2.90 4.22 -23.23
CA THR A 137 -4.07 3.94 -22.39
C THR A 137 -4.39 2.45 -22.33
N GLN A 138 -4.32 1.76 -23.46
CA GLN A 138 -4.52 0.30 -23.53
C GLN A 138 -3.42 -0.44 -22.77
N ARG A 139 -2.17 -0.02 -22.93
CA ARG A 139 -1.01 -0.55 -22.20
C ARG A 139 -1.19 -0.39 -20.69
N GLN A 140 -1.56 0.80 -20.23
CA GLN A 140 -1.79 1.06 -18.80
C GLN A 140 -2.96 0.26 -18.23
N ASN A 141 -4.03 0.08 -18.99
CA ASN A 141 -5.13 -0.79 -18.60
C ASN A 141 -4.68 -2.26 -18.48
N LYS A 142 -3.87 -2.74 -19.44
CA LYS A 142 -3.32 -4.10 -19.38
C LYS A 142 -2.42 -4.30 -18.16
N ILE A 143 -1.55 -3.33 -17.83
CA ILE A 143 -0.71 -3.31 -16.62
C ILE A 143 -1.58 -3.48 -15.37
N ASN A 144 -2.65 -2.71 -15.24
CA ASN A 144 -3.54 -2.78 -14.09
C ASN A 144 -4.26 -4.14 -13.98
N VAL A 145 -4.75 -4.67 -15.10
CA VAL A 145 -5.43 -5.98 -15.14
C VAL A 145 -4.48 -7.08 -14.67
N LEU A 146 -3.29 -7.16 -15.27
CA LEU A 146 -2.29 -8.19 -14.94
C LEU A 146 -1.86 -8.08 -13.47
N PHE A 147 -1.64 -6.86 -12.97
CA PHE A 147 -1.30 -6.65 -11.57
C PHE A 147 -2.40 -7.18 -10.62
N PHE A 148 -3.66 -6.86 -10.88
CA PHE A 148 -4.76 -7.33 -10.03
C PHE A 148 -4.99 -8.84 -10.15
N GLU A 149 -4.75 -9.43 -11.31
CA GLU A 149 -4.75 -10.89 -11.46
C GLU A 149 -3.61 -11.53 -10.65
N GLY A 150 -2.42 -10.94 -10.67
CA GLY A 150 -1.29 -11.37 -9.84
C GLY A 150 -1.63 -11.34 -8.34
N VAL A 151 -2.24 -10.25 -7.86
CA VAL A 151 -2.69 -10.15 -6.46
C VAL A 151 -3.72 -11.24 -6.13
N ARG A 152 -4.66 -11.52 -7.04
CA ARG A 152 -5.64 -12.59 -6.86
C ARG A 152 -5.00 -13.97 -6.79
N CYS A 153 -4.01 -14.24 -7.64
CA CYS A 153 -3.26 -15.50 -7.61
C CYS A 153 -2.50 -15.66 -6.29
N GLU A 154 -1.88 -14.59 -5.79
CA GLU A 154 -1.19 -14.59 -4.50
C GLU A 154 -2.15 -14.87 -3.34
N GLU A 155 -3.33 -14.25 -3.31
CA GLU A 155 -4.39 -14.52 -2.32
C GLU A 155 -4.87 -15.99 -2.35
N GLN A 156 -4.81 -16.64 -3.52
CA GLN A 156 -5.13 -18.06 -3.69
C GLN A 156 -3.96 -19.00 -3.37
N GLY A 157 -2.80 -18.45 -3.01
CA GLY A 157 -1.59 -19.23 -2.76
C GLY A 157 -0.87 -19.72 -4.02
N LYS A 158 -1.26 -19.26 -5.22
CA LYS A 158 -0.66 -19.58 -6.49
C LYS A 158 0.54 -18.68 -6.79
N VAL A 159 1.55 -18.81 -5.95
CA VAL A 159 2.70 -17.88 -5.92
C VAL A 159 3.47 -17.83 -7.25
N ALA A 160 3.61 -18.98 -7.95
CA ALA A 160 4.30 -19.01 -9.22
C ALA A 160 3.53 -18.29 -10.34
N GLU A 161 2.20 -18.44 -10.38
CA GLU A 161 1.34 -17.73 -11.33
C GLU A 161 1.36 -16.22 -11.03
N ALA A 162 1.31 -15.83 -9.77
CA ALA A 162 1.40 -14.44 -9.35
C ALA A 162 2.73 -13.80 -9.78
N ALA A 163 3.86 -14.49 -9.57
CA ALA A 163 5.17 -14.01 -10.00
C ALA A 163 5.24 -13.76 -11.52
N ALA A 164 4.73 -14.71 -12.32
CA ALA A 164 4.69 -14.56 -13.79
C ALA A 164 3.85 -13.34 -14.22
N LEU A 165 2.70 -13.13 -13.58
CA LEU A 165 1.83 -11.97 -13.85
C LEU A 165 2.49 -10.64 -13.46
N TYR A 166 3.24 -10.60 -12.35
CA TYR A 166 4.00 -9.41 -11.97
C TYR A 166 5.18 -9.18 -12.92
N GLU A 167 5.87 -10.22 -13.39
CA GLU A 167 6.90 -10.10 -14.40
C GLU A 167 6.32 -9.56 -15.73
N GLU A 168 5.16 -10.08 -16.18
CA GLU A 168 4.48 -9.56 -17.37
C GLU A 168 4.05 -8.10 -17.17
N THR A 169 3.50 -7.74 -15.99
CA THR A 169 3.17 -6.36 -15.64
C THR A 169 4.38 -5.44 -15.81
N LEU A 170 5.53 -5.84 -15.27
CA LEU A 170 6.77 -5.06 -15.30
C LEU A 170 7.47 -5.06 -16.68
N SER A 171 7.14 -5.99 -17.56
CA SER A 171 7.59 -5.97 -18.95
C SER A 171 6.87 -4.91 -19.79
N LEU A 172 5.64 -4.59 -19.41
CA LEU A 172 4.82 -3.57 -20.07
C LEU A 172 5.13 -2.15 -19.59
N GLY A 173 5.62 -1.98 -18.36
CA GLY A 173 5.96 -0.66 -17.83
C GLY A 173 6.35 -0.68 -16.35
N GLU A 174 6.82 0.46 -15.85
CA GLU A 174 7.18 0.59 -14.45
C GLU A 174 5.92 0.60 -13.58
N HIS A 175 5.89 -0.29 -12.58
CA HIS A 175 4.77 -0.42 -11.65
C HIS A 175 5.29 -0.78 -10.26
N ALA A 176 5.44 0.23 -9.40
CA ALA A 176 6.06 0.05 -8.09
C ALA A 176 5.40 -1.05 -7.23
N PRO A 177 4.05 -1.17 -7.12
CA PRO A 177 3.43 -2.27 -6.38
C PRO A 177 3.76 -3.65 -6.94
N ALA A 178 3.80 -3.84 -8.28
CA ALA A 178 4.15 -5.13 -8.88
C ALA A 178 5.62 -5.49 -8.59
N ALA A 179 6.51 -4.50 -8.66
CA ALA A 179 7.92 -4.70 -8.33
C ALA A 179 8.10 -5.10 -6.85
N ILE A 180 7.35 -4.49 -5.93
CA ILE A 180 7.39 -4.87 -4.50
C ILE A 180 6.89 -6.30 -4.32
N ASN A 181 5.74 -6.66 -4.89
CA ASN A 181 5.16 -7.98 -4.71
C ASN A 181 6.06 -9.08 -5.29
N LEU A 182 6.60 -8.87 -6.49
CA LEU A 182 7.57 -9.79 -7.07
C LEU A 182 8.85 -9.89 -6.23
N GLY A 183 9.38 -8.75 -5.78
CA GLY A 183 10.51 -8.69 -4.86
C GLY A 183 10.25 -9.48 -3.58
N THR A 184 9.05 -9.38 -3.02
CA THR A 184 8.63 -10.11 -1.81
C THR A 184 8.54 -11.62 -2.05
N ILE A 185 8.02 -12.03 -3.20
CA ILE A 185 8.01 -13.47 -3.57
C ILE A 185 9.46 -13.99 -3.64
N LEU A 186 10.34 -13.27 -4.33
CA LEU A 186 11.76 -13.65 -4.46
C LEU A 186 12.50 -13.64 -3.11
N TYR A 187 12.23 -12.65 -2.27
CA TYR A 187 12.78 -12.56 -0.91
C TYR A 187 12.38 -13.79 -0.07
N ASN A 188 11.12 -14.19 -0.13
CA ASN A 188 10.63 -15.38 0.57
C ASN A 188 11.26 -16.69 0.03
N GLN A 189 11.67 -16.71 -1.23
CA GLN A 189 12.44 -17.78 -1.86
C GLN A 189 13.95 -17.70 -1.56
N ARG A 190 14.40 -16.75 -0.74
CA ARG A 190 15.80 -16.44 -0.42
C ARG A 190 16.65 -16.00 -1.63
N GLN A 191 16.03 -15.50 -2.69
CA GLN A 191 16.70 -14.92 -3.84
C GLN A 191 16.93 -13.42 -3.61
N PHE A 192 17.74 -13.09 -2.61
CA PHE A 192 17.86 -11.73 -2.08
C PHE A 192 18.42 -10.73 -3.09
N GLU A 193 19.36 -11.14 -3.95
CA GLU A 193 19.93 -10.29 -4.98
C GLU A 193 18.87 -9.92 -6.05
N ARG A 194 18.01 -10.87 -6.42
CA ARG A 194 16.92 -10.59 -7.35
C ARG A 194 15.85 -9.72 -6.68
N ALA A 195 15.51 -10.00 -5.43
CA ALA A 195 14.57 -9.19 -4.66
C ALA A 195 15.04 -7.73 -4.57
N GLU A 196 16.34 -7.51 -4.27
CA GLU A 196 16.94 -6.18 -4.25
C GLU A 196 16.73 -5.42 -5.56
N GLN A 197 16.94 -6.08 -6.71
CA GLN A 197 16.76 -5.45 -8.02
C GLN A 197 15.33 -4.92 -8.20
N PHE A 198 14.32 -5.71 -7.83
CA PHE A 198 12.93 -5.31 -7.93
C PHE A 198 12.53 -4.24 -6.91
N TYR A 199 13.04 -4.30 -5.70
CA TYR A 199 12.82 -3.24 -4.72
C TYR A 199 13.47 -1.93 -5.14
N ARG A 200 14.66 -1.94 -5.76
CA ARG A 200 15.26 -0.74 -6.37
C ARG A 200 14.40 -0.18 -7.50
N ARG A 201 13.88 -1.05 -8.39
CA ARG A 201 12.91 -0.59 -9.41
C ARG A 201 11.70 0.08 -8.78
N ALA A 202 11.16 -0.49 -7.70
CA ALA A 202 10.04 0.10 -6.98
C ALA A 202 10.36 1.49 -6.39
N THR A 203 11.57 1.67 -5.82
CA THR A 203 11.99 2.98 -5.27
C THR A 203 12.21 4.03 -6.36
N ILE A 204 12.58 3.63 -7.56
CA ILE A 204 12.72 4.52 -8.72
C ILE A 204 11.35 4.88 -9.29
N ALA A 205 10.46 3.89 -9.46
CA ALA A 205 9.12 4.08 -9.99
C ALA A 205 8.23 4.93 -9.06
N ASN A 206 8.42 4.81 -7.75
CA ASN A 206 7.73 5.64 -6.77
C ASN A 206 8.66 6.01 -5.59
N PRO A 207 9.35 7.16 -5.66
CA PRO A 207 10.27 7.61 -4.63
C PRO A 207 9.61 7.95 -3.27
N GLU A 208 8.29 8.08 -3.23
CA GLU A 208 7.55 8.35 -1.99
C GLU A 208 7.01 7.09 -1.31
N TYR A 209 7.31 5.92 -1.84
CA TYR A 209 6.77 4.66 -1.34
C TYR A 209 7.65 4.08 -0.22
N ALA A 210 7.35 4.44 1.03
CA ALA A 210 8.13 4.03 2.21
C ALA A 210 8.35 2.51 2.32
N LEU A 211 7.34 1.69 1.91
CA LEU A 211 7.43 0.23 1.92
C LEU A 211 8.56 -0.27 1.00
N ALA A 212 8.72 0.32 -0.19
CA ALA A 212 9.78 -0.10 -1.12
C ALA A 212 11.18 0.09 -0.52
N PHE A 213 11.41 1.20 0.19
CA PHE A 213 12.67 1.43 0.88
C PHE A 213 12.86 0.49 2.08
N PHE A 214 11.81 0.17 2.81
CA PHE A 214 11.87 -0.78 3.91
C PHE A 214 12.24 -2.17 3.42
N ASP A 215 11.58 -2.67 2.37
CA ASP A 215 11.84 -3.99 1.80
C ASP A 215 13.21 -4.06 1.12
N LEU A 216 13.65 -2.97 0.49
CA LEU A 216 15.03 -2.84 0.00
C LEU A 216 16.03 -2.97 1.16
N GLY A 217 15.75 -2.31 2.28
CA GLY A 217 16.57 -2.43 3.49
C GLY A 217 16.65 -3.86 3.99
N ASN A 218 15.53 -4.59 4.00
CA ASN A 218 15.47 -5.99 4.39
C ASN A 218 16.33 -6.88 3.47
N ALA A 219 16.23 -6.70 2.15
CA ALA A 219 17.03 -7.47 1.19
C ALA A 219 18.54 -7.18 1.34
N LEU A 220 18.91 -5.91 1.51
CA LEU A 220 20.31 -5.49 1.73
C LEU A 220 20.87 -6.03 3.05
N ASP A 221 20.05 -6.12 4.09
CA ASP A 221 20.43 -6.69 5.38
C ASP A 221 20.71 -8.20 5.27
N GLU A 222 19.87 -8.95 4.58
CA GLU A 222 20.11 -10.38 4.29
C GLU A 222 21.39 -10.59 3.45
N LEU A 223 21.69 -9.66 2.55
CA LEU A 223 22.93 -9.64 1.75
C LEU A 223 24.16 -9.15 2.53
N GLN A 224 24.02 -8.87 3.83
CA GLN A 224 25.07 -8.34 4.71
C GLN A 224 25.63 -6.97 4.27
N ARG A 225 24.90 -6.23 3.47
CA ARG A 225 25.25 -4.88 3.01
C ARG A 225 24.70 -3.83 3.97
N LEU A 226 25.10 -3.92 5.24
CA LEU A 226 24.59 -3.13 6.36
C LEU A 226 24.56 -1.60 6.13
N PRO A 227 25.63 -0.97 5.56
CA PRO A 227 25.59 0.47 5.34
C PRO A 227 24.45 0.91 4.40
N GLU A 228 24.21 0.14 3.36
CA GLU A 228 23.13 0.42 2.40
C GLU A 228 21.75 0.13 3.00
N ALA A 229 21.62 -0.95 3.77
CA ALA A 229 20.39 -1.27 4.51
C ALA A 229 20.00 -0.12 5.47
N VAL A 230 20.97 0.43 6.20
CA VAL A 230 20.78 1.59 7.09
C VAL A 230 20.23 2.79 6.31
N GLU A 231 20.78 3.11 5.14
CA GLU A 231 20.28 4.23 4.34
C GLU A 231 18.87 3.98 3.80
N ALA A 232 18.57 2.75 3.40
CA ALA A 232 17.24 2.36 2.95
C ALA A 232 16.20 2.47 4.09
N TYR A 233 16.47 1.94 5.28
CA TYR A 233 15.58 2.10 6.44
C TYR A 233 15.40 3.57 6.85
N LYS A 234 16.48 4.39 6.80
CA LYS A 234 16.34 5.82 7.03
C LYS A 234 15.45 6.50 6.00
N ALA A 235 15.53 6.09 4.73
CA ALA A 235 14.63 6.60 3.69
C ALA A 235 13.17 6.26 4.00
N ALA A 236 12.88 5.01 4.37
CA ALA A 236 11.54 4.57 4.79
C ALA A 236 11.01 5.41 5.96
N ILE A 237 11.84 5.67 6.97
CA ILE A 237 11.47 6.48 8.15
C ILE A 237 11.27 7.96 7.78
N ARG A 238 12.07 8.52 6.87
CA ARG A 238 11.84 9.91 6.40
C ARG A 238 10.48 10.06 5.72
N LEU A 239 10.08 9.09 4.92
CA LEU A 239 8.78 9.07 4.23
C LEU A 239 7.63 8.76 5.18
N SER A 240 7.85 7.88 6.14
CA SER A 240 6.84 7.48 7.13
C SER A 240 7.47 7.43 8.54
N PRO A 241 7.50 8.55 9.28
CA PRO A 241 8.10 8.59 10.63
C PRO A 241 7.45 7.68 11.67
N GLY A 242 6.22 7.22 11.41
CA GLY A 242 5.49 6.26 12.24
C GLY A 242 5.71 4.79 11.84
N TYR A 243 6.64 4.48 10.95
CA TYR A 243 6.87 3.12 10.49
C TYR A 243 7.66 2.32 11.54
N ALA A 244 6.95 1.67 12.44
CA ALA A 244 7.54 0.98 13.59
C ALA A 244 8.58 -0.07 13.18
N ASP A 245 8.25 -0.95 12.21
CA ASP A 245 9.16 -2.01 11.78
C ASP A 245 10.47 -1.46 11.17
N ALA A 246 10.42 -0.32 10.48
CA ALA A 246 11.62 0.33 9.97
C ALA A 246 12.51 0.84 11.12
N HIS A 247 11.93 1.36 12.20
CA HIS A 247 12.69 1.71 13.39
C HIS A 247 13.31 0.49 14.06
N TYR A 248 12.59 -0.63 14.14
CA TYR A 248 13.09 -1.88 14.70
C TYR A 248 14.29 -2.40 13.92
N ASN A 249 14.17 -2.54 12.59
CA ASN A 249 15.22 -3.09 11.73
C ASN A 249 16.43 -2.14 11.66
N LEU A 250 16.22 -0.82 11.64
CA LEU A 250 17.31 0.14 11.71
C LEU A 250 18.07 0.06 13.05
N ALA A 251 17.36 -0.19 14.16
CA ALA A 251 18.01 -0.39 15.44
C ALA A 251 18.87 -1.65 15.46
N LEU A 252 18.39 -2.77 14.91
CA LEU A 252 19.17 -4.00 14.74
C LEU A 252 20.42 -3.76 13.87
N ALA A 253 20.26 -3.07 12.74
CA ALA A 253 21.38 -2.75 11.85
C ALA A 253 22.46 -1.90 12.56
N TRP A 254 22.04 -0.92 13.37
CA TRP A 254 22.97 -0.13 14.18
C TRP A 254 23.67 -0.95 15.28
N GLU A 255 22.98 -1.90 15.92
CA GLU A 255 23.61 -2.79 16.90
C GLU A 255 24.68 -3.69 16.24
N ARG A 256 24.37 -4.25 15.07
CA ARG A 256 25.34 -5.05 14.29
C ARG A 256 26.55 -4.22 13.84
N SER A 257 26.35 -2.93 13.62
CA SER A 257 27.41 -1.96 13.34
C SER A 257 28.13 -1.44 14.60
N ASN A 258 27.78 -1.95 15.80
CA ASN A 258 28.28 -1.51 17.09
C ASN A 258 28.00 -0.03 17.44
N GLU A 259 27.01 0.59 16.78
CA GLU A 259 26.57 1.97 16.95
C GLU A 259 25.40 2.07 17.97
N ARG A 260 25.66 1.62 19.21
CA ARG A 260 24.64 1.41 20.25
C ARG A 260 23.81 2.65 20.56
N ARG A 261 24.41 3.85 20.59
CA ARG A 261 23.68 5.10 20.88
C ARG A 261 22.69 5.45 19.76
N ARG A 262 23.04 5.11 18.51
CA ARG A 262 22.13 5.24 17.38
C ARG A 262 20.99 4.21 17.46
N ALA A 263 21.34 2.96 17.76
CA ALA A 263 20.35 1.89 17.99
C ALA A 263 19.36 2.26 19.08
N LEU A 264 19.82 2.77 20.24
CA LEU A 264 18.97 3.16 21.36
C LEU A 264 17.85 4.13 20.95
N ARG A 265 18.17 5.11 20.12
CA ARG A 265 17.16 6.08 19.65
C ARG A 265 16.02 5.40 18.88
N HIS A 266 16.37 4.44 18.04
CA HIS A 266 15.39 3.74 17.22
C HIS A 266 14.62 2.67 18.01
N TRP A 267 15.26 2.00 18.97
CA TRP A 267 14.59 1.13 19.95
C TRP A 267 13.52 1.90 20.75
N LEU A 268 13.85 3.08 21.24
CA LEU A 268 12.90 3.94 21.96
C LEU A 268 11.74 4.40 21.06
N SER A 269 12.04 4.72 19.80
CA SER A 269 10.99 5.06 18.83
C SER A 269 10.05 3.88 18.59
N TYR A 270 10.60 2.68 18.38
CA TYR A 270 9.79 1.47 18.21
C TYR A 270 8.87 1.21 19.41
N VAL A 271 9.42 1.21 20.63
CA VAL A 271 8.62 0.99 21.86
C VAL A 271 7.51 2.02 22.02
N LYS A 272 7.73 3.25 21.56
CA LYS A 272 6.70 4.31 21.57
C LYS A 272 5.61 4.08 20.51
N LEU A 273 6.01 3.65 19.32
CA LEU A 273 5.10 3.46 18.17
C LEU A 273 4.27 2.18 18.30
N ASP A 274 4.89 1.12 18.79
CA ASP A 274 4.26 -0.19 18.97
C ASP A 274 4.54 -0.77 20.37
N PRO A 275 3.86 -0.26 21.42
CA PRO A 275 4.17 -0.62 22.79
C PRO A 275 3.76 -2.04 23.20
N VAL A 276 2.88 -2.69 22.44
CA VAL A 276 2.33 -4.04 22.72
C VAL A 276 2.56 -5.03 21.59
N GLY A 277 3.27 -4.62 20.56
CA GLY A 277 3.58 -5.45 19.41
C GLY A 277 4.49 -6.63 19.73
N PRO A 278 4.64 -7.58 18.78
CA PRO A 278 5.33 -8.85 18.99
C PRO A 278 6.81 -8.66 19.38
N TRP A 279 7.43 -7.55 18.99
CA TRP A 279 8.84 -7.26 19.24
C TRP A 279 9.07 -6.28 20.40
N SER A 280 8.00 -5.78 21.03
CA SER A 280 8.11 -4.71 22.04
C SER A 280 8.90 -5.15 23.28
N ASN A 281 8.77 -6.41 23.71
CA ASN A 281 9.54 -6.93 24.82
C ASN A 281 11.03 -7.06 24.47
N HIS A 282 11.35 -7.50 23.26
CA HIS A 282 12.72 -7.52 22.76
C HIS A 282 13.33 -6.11 22.73
N ALA A 283 12.62 -5.16 22.13
CA ALA A 283 13.07 -3.78 22.05
C ALA A 283 13.34 -3.15 23.43
N ARG A 284 12.43 -3.37 24.40
CA ARG A 284 12.66 -2.91 25.80
C ARG A 284 13.87 -3.55 26.44
N LEU A 285 14.12 -4.83 26.18
CA LEU A 285 15.28 -5.51 26.68
C LEU A 285 16.57 -4.90 26.10
N GLN A 286 16.60 -4.60 24.80
CA GLN A 286 17.76 -3.95 24.16
C GLN A 286 17.98 -2.53 24.70
N VAL A 287 16.91 -1.76 24.87
CA VAL A 287 16.99 -0.43 25.53
C VAL A 287 17.67 -0.56 26.90
N ARG A 288 17.21 -1.49 27.75
CA ARG A 288 17.80 -1.70 29.09
C ARG A 288 19.26 -2.08 29.00
N LYS A 289 19.61 -3.06 28.18
CA LYS A 289 21.01 -3.50 27.99
C LYS A 289 21.92 -2.36 27.55
N ILE A 290 21.47 -1.49 26.64
CA ILE A 290 22.27 -0.37 26.16
C ILE A 290 22.43 0.68 27.26
N LEU A 291 21.35 1.01 27.97
CA LEU A 291 21.41 1.96 29.08
C LEU A 291 22.36 1.52 30.19
N ASP A 292 22.25 0.25 30.60
CA ASP A 292 23.12 -0.31 31.65
C ASP A 292 24.59 -0.33 31.20
N ARG A 293 24.87 -0.68 29.95
CA ARG A 293 26.24 -0.80 29.43
C ARG A 293 26.93 0.55 29.16
N GLU A 294 26.13 1.55 28.75
CA GLU A 294 26.64 2.89 28.44
C GLU A 294 26.50 3.85 29.64
N GLU A 295 26.08 3.33 30.79
CA GLU A 295 25.80 4.14 32.01
C GLU A 295 24.91 5.35 31.74
N LEU A 296 23.91 5.18 30.84
CA LEU A 296 22.98 6.22 30.42
C LEU A 296 21.68 6.16 31.23
N ALA A 297 21.09 7.32 31.46
CA ALA A 297 19.74 7.44 32.04
C ALA A 297 18.80 8.16 31.10
N ILE A 298 17.54 7.71 31.04
CA ILE A 298 16.48 8.38 30.28
C ILE A 298 15.93 9.53 31.14
N VAL A 299 16.22 10.75 30.73
CA VAL A 299 15.66 11.94 31.37
C VAL A 299 14.44 12.40 30.60
N TRP A 300 13.25 12.19 31.15
CA TRP A 300 12.01 12.70 30.61
C TRP A 300 11.89 14.20 30.89
N ARG A 301 12.07 15.05 29.88
CA ARG A 301 11.73 16.47 30.02
C ARG A 301 10.23 16.59 30.09
N ARG A 302 9.70 16.98 31.25
CA ARG A 302 8.30 17.40 31.35
C ARG A 302 8.09 18.61 30.43
N PRO A 303 6.97 18.67 29.66
CA PRO A 303 6.67 19.87 28.90
C PRO A 303 6.63 21.03 29.91
N ARG A 304 7.30 22.13 29.60
CA ARG A 304 7.17 23.37 30.38
C ARG A 304 5.72 23.81 30.23
N ILE A 305 4.91 23.58 31.25
CA ILE A 305 3.62 24.22 31.38
C ILE A 305 3.96 25.70 31.52
N GLY A 306 3.70 26.48 30.48
CA GLY A 306 3.88 27.93 30.53
C GLY A 306 2.97 28.51 31.62
N LEU A 307 3.56 28.90 32.71
CA LEU A 307 2.89 29.82 33.63
C LEU A 307 2.82 31.15 32.88
N THR A 308 1.63 31.48 32.40
CA THR A 308 1.31 32.85 32.02
C THR A 308 1.41 33.71 33.29
N PRO A 309 2.26 34.73 33.33
CA PRO A 309 2.22 35.69 34.40
C PRO A 309 0.89 36.46 34.34
N LYS A 310 0.24 36.64 35.49
CA LYS A 310 -0.89 37.53 35.67
C LYS A 310 -0.47 38.99 35.47
#